data_0084277805f0acc1c793755a1229b891
#
_entry.id   0084277805f0acc1c793755a1229b891
#
_cell.length_a   1.000
_cell.length_b   1.000
_cell.length_c   1.000
_cell.angle_alpha   90.00
_cell.angle_beta   90.00
_cell.angle_gamma   90.00
#
_symmetry.space_group_name_H-M   'P 1'
#
loop_
_entity.id
_entity.type
_entity.pdbx_description
1 polymer ?
#
loop_
_entity_poly.entity_id
_entity_poly.type
_entity_poly.pdbx_seq_one_letter_code
_entity_poly.pdbx_strand_id
1 'polypeptide(L)'
;ELPDTKEQLREALTKLLTYGDHVVVEKKIKGREIQIAVLGDTYLPAVEIIPRGEYFDYVSKYQKGGAQEICPAPITEEEWHQIGEMALKLHRGLGLSVYSRSDFLLDEEGKAWCLEINTLPGMTPTSLVPQEAAQVGLSYADLCERIVEESLKARGVQRT
;
A
#
# COMPACT_ATOMS: atom_id res chain seq x y z
N GLU A 1 -9.81 1.46 -16.72
CA GLU A 1 -11.20 1.77 -17.10
C GLU A 1 -12.13 1.50 -15.90
N LEU A 2 -13.19 2.29 -15.74
CA LEU A 2 -14.18 2.14 -14.66
C LEU A 2 -15.58 2.09 -15.29
N PRO A 3 -15.98 0.98 -15.92
CA PRO A 3 -17.26 0.84 -16.57
C PRO A 3 -18.40 0.74 -15.54
N ASP A 4 -19.48 1.48 -15.74
CA ASP A 4 -20.70 1.44 -14.92
C ASP A 4 -21.80 0.60 -15.56
N THR A 5 -21.70 0.29 -16.86
CA THR A 5 -22.66 -0.55 -17.60
C THR A 5 -22.00 -1.75 -18.27
N LYS A 6 -22.78 -2.75 -18.66
CA LYS A 6 -22.29 -3.92 -19.40
C LYS A 6 -21.75 -3.54 -20.77
N GLU A 7 -22.34 -2.55 -21.41
CA GLU A 7 -21.94 -2.02 -22.71
C GLU A 7 -20.56 -1.38 -22.59
N GLN A 8 -20.36 -0.50 -21.61
CA GLN A 8 -19.06 0.13 -21.30
C GLN A 8 -18.00 -0.91 -20.93
N LEU A 9 -18.36 -1.94 -20.16
CA LEU A 9 -17.44 -3.03 -19.83
C LEU A 9 -16.98 -3.77 -21.09
N ARG A 10 -17.91 -4.06 -22.03
CA ARG A 10 -17.59 -4.73 -23.30
C ARG A 10 -16.65 -3.88 -24.16
N GLU A 11 -16.90 -2.58 -24.26
CA GLU A 11 -16.06 -1.65 -24.98
C GLU A 11 -14.66 -1.57 -24.35
N ALA A 12 -14.57 -1.44 -23.03
CA ALA A 12 -13.32 -1.42 -22.28
C ALA A 12 -12.50 -2.70 -22.50
N LEU A 13 -13.14 -3.88 -22.39
CA LEU A 13 -12.50 -5.17 -22.66
C LEU A 13 -12.00 -5.28 -24.09
N THR A 14 -12.81 -4.87 -25.07
CA THR A 14 -12.40 -4.88 -26.48
C THR A 14 -11.16 -4.02 -26.71
N LYS A 15 -11.13 -2.83 -26.13
CA LYS A 15 -9.98 -1.92 -26.20
C LYS A 15 -8.75 -2.51 -25.50
N LEU A 16 -8.90 -3.01 -24.26
CA LEU A 16 -7.77 -3.51 -23.48
C LEU A 16 -7.14 -4.77 -24.08
N LEU A 17 -7.94 -5.66 -24.67
CA LEU A 17 -7.45 -6.86 -25.36
C LEU A 17 -6.66 -6.54 -26.64
N THR A 18 -6.62 -5.29 -27.11
CA THR A 18 -5.67 -4.89 -28.18
C THR A 18 -4.23 -4.74 -27.69
N TYR A 19 -4.03 -4.62 -26.36
CA TYR A 19 -2.69 -4.46 -25.74
C TYR A 19 -2.11 -5.79 -25.22
N GLY A 20 -2.92 -6.84 -25.10
CA GLY A 20 -2.49 -8.15 -24.62
C GLY A 20 -3.63 -9.15 -24.52
N ASP A 21 -3.29 -10.40 -24.22
CA ASP A 21 -4.24 -11.53 -24.20
C ASP A 21 -5.02 -11.66 -22.88
N HIS A 22 -4.61 -10.90 -21.85
CA HIS A 22 -5.17 -11.01 -20.51
C HIS A 22 -5.60 -9.64 -20.00
N VAL A 23 -6.76 -9.59 -19.37
CA VAL A 23 -7.29 -8.39 -18.70
C VAL A 23 -7.74 -8.78 -17.30
N VAL A 24 -7.30 -8.01 -16.31
CA VAL A 24 -7.79 -8.13 -14.93
C VAL A 24 -9.10 -7.36 -14.82
N VAL A 25 -10.13 -8.02 -14.29
CA VAL A 25 -11.44 -7.41 -14.02
C VAL A 25 -11.72 -7.59 -12.53
N GLU A 26 -11.83 -6.47 -11.82
CA GLU A 26 -12.01 -6.45 -10.37
C GLU A 26 -13.32 -5.78 -9.99
N LYS A 27 -13.86 -6.14 -8.83
CA LYS A 27 -15.00 -5.44 -8.24
C LYS A 27 -14.59 -4.00 -7.89
N LYS A 28 -15.36 -3.01 -8.37
CA LYS A 28 -15.19 -1.62 -7.96
C LYS A 28 -15.60 -1.46 -6.49
N ILE A 29 -14.66 -1.15 -5.64
CA ILE A 29 -14.87 -0.85 -4.22
C ILE A 29 -14.86 0.67 -4.05
N LYS A 30 -15.87 1.21 -3.36
CA LYS A 30 -15.86 2.58 -2.87
C LYS A 30 -15.27 2.59 -1.47
N GLY A 31 -14.29 3.43 -1.22
CA GLY A 31 -13.64 3.47 0.08
C GLY A 31 -12.50 4.48 0.13
N ARG A 32 -11.91 4.60 1.30
CA ARG A 32 -10.72 5.40 1.59
C ARG A 32 -9.50 4.58 1.22
N GLU A 33 -8.51 5.19 0.57
CA GLU A 33 -7.24 4.51 0.26
C GLU A 33 -6.33 4.58 1.48
N ILE A 34 -6.01 3.42 2.04
CA ILE A 34 -5.16 3.27 3.23
C ILE A 34 -3.96 2.41 2.85
N GLN A 35 -2.77 2.91 3.14
CA GLN A 35 -1.53 2.18 2.91
C GLN A 35 -0.84 1.93 4.25
N ILE A 36 -0.22 0.75 4.39
CA ILE A 36 0.46 0.35 5.61
C ILE A 36 1.70 -0.48 5.29
N ALA A 37 2.80 -0.16 5.94
CA ALA A 37 4.04 -0.91 5.82
C ALA A 37 4.19 -1.95 6.92
N VAL A 38 4.82 -3.07 6.55
CA VAL A 38 5.38 -4.06 7.46
C VAL A 38 6.88 -3.86 7.49
N LEU A 39 7.47 -3.87 8.68
CA LEU A 39 8.91 -3.81 8.91
C LEU A 39 9.33 -4.91 9.88
N GLY A 40 10.06 -5.90 9.41
CA GLY A 40 10.34 -7.13 10.15
C GLY A 40 9.04 -7.89 10.47
N ASP A 41 8.75 -8.05 11.75
CA ASP A 41 7.58 -8.80 12.24
C ASP A 41 6.44 -7.91 12.73
N THR A 42 6.48 -6.61 12.46
CA THR A 42 5.49 -5.64 12.90
C THR A 42 4.99 -4.77 11.76
N TYR A 43 3.81 -4.15 11.92
CA TYR A 43 3.30 -3.14 11.00
C TYR A 43 3.42 -1.73 11.62
N LEU A 44 3.55 -0.75 10.73
CA LEU A 44 3.73 0.66 11.09
C LEU A 44 2.35 1.38 11.15
N PRO A 45 2.28 2.63 11.63
CA PRO A 45 1.10 3.46 11.47
C PRO A 45 0.73 3.65 10.00
N ALA A 46 -0.56 3.56 9.70
CA ALA A 46 -1.04 3.67 8.32
C ALA A 46 -1.03 5.10 7.78
N VAL A 47 -1.02 5.23 6.45
CA VAL A 47 -1.21 6.49 5.72
C VAL A 47 -2.52 6.45 4.95
N GLU A 48 -3.30 7.53 5.02
CA GLU A 48 -4.43 7.74 4.14
C GLU A 48 -4.00 8.58 2.94
N ILE A 49 -4.38 8.13 1.73
CA ILE A 49 -4.15 8.82 0.47
C ILE A 49 -5.47 9.44 0.00
N ILE A 50 -5.52 10.76 -0.05
CA ILE A 50 -6.69 11.51 -0.52
C ILE A 50 -6.34 12.11 -1.88
N PRO A 51 -6.90 11.58 -2.99
CA PRO A 51 -6.68 12.14 -4.32
C PRO A 51 -7.29 13.55 -4.41
N ARG A 52 -6.61 14.47 -5.11
CA ARG A 52 -7.09 15.86 -5.32
C ARG A 52 -8.06 16.03 -6.49
N GLY A 53 -8.50 14.95 -7.14
CA GLY A 53 -9.44 14.96 -8.27
C GLY A 53 -10.42 13.83 -8.20
N GLU A 54 -11.46 13.87 -9.06
CA GLU A 54 -12.52 12.86 -9.11
C GLU A 54 -12.04 11.47 -9.56
N TYR A 55 -10.85 11.38 -10.16
CA TYR A 55 -10.28 10.11 -10.62
C TYR A 55 -8.82 10.00 -10.18
N PHE A 56 -8.51 8.88 -9.55
CA PHE A 56 -7.16 8.46 -9.21
C PHE A 56 -6.50 7.87 -10.46
N ASP A 57 -5.95 8.74 -11.31
CA ASP A 57 -5.20 8.32 -12.48
C ASP A 57 -3.69 8.18 -12.18
N TYR A 58 -2.95 7.60 -13.13
CA TYR A 58 -1.50 7.43 -13.03
C TYR A 58 -0.77 8.77 -12.82
N VAL A 59 -1.30 9.87 -13.34
CA VAL A 59 -0.72 11.20 -13.23
C VAL A 59 -0.82 11.72 -11.79
N SER A 60 -1.94 11.47 -11.12
CA SER A 60 -2.16 11.86 -9.71
C SER A 60 -1.25 11.11 -8.74
N LYS A 61 -0.85 9.86 -9.06
CA LYS A 61 0.06 9.06 -8.21
C LYS A 61 1.50 9.57 -8.18
N TYR A 62 1.99 10.19 -9.25
CA TYR A 62 3.42 10.46 -9.42
C TYR A 62 3.79 11.94 -9.56
N GLN A 63 2.83 12.85 -9.68
CA GLN A 63 3.10 14.29 -9.69
C GLN A 63 3.11 14.86 -8.27
N LYS A 64 4.11 15.71 -7.96
CA LYS A 64 4.15 16.48 -6.71
C LYS A 64 2.84 17.26 -6.53
N GLY A 65 2.09 16.92 -5.47
CA GLY A 65 0.82 17.56 -5.14
C GLY A 65 -0.43 16.91 -5.75
N GLY A 66 -0.33 15.72 -6.37
CA GLY A 66 -1.47 14.97 -6.95
C GLY A 66 -2.41 14.34 -5.91
N ALA A 67 -1.90 14.05 -4.71
CA ALA A 67 -2.67 13.53 -3.58
C ALA A 67 -2.25 14.23 -2.28
N GLN A 68 -3.13 14.21 -1.28
CA GLN A 68 -2.80 14.56 0.10
C GLN A 68 -2.54 13.25 0.86
N GLU A 69 -1.42 13.19 1.57
CA GLU A 69 -1.02 12.08 2.42
C GLU A 69 -1.22 12.48 3.88
N ILE A 70 -1.96 11.69 4.64
CA ILE A 70 -2.21 11.91 6.07
C ILE A 70 -1.61 10.75 6.85
N CYS A 71 -0.57 11.01 7.62
CA CYS A 71 0.13 10.05 8.46
C CYS A 71 0.23 10.56 9.91
N PRO A 72 -0.29 9.84 10.93
CA PRO A 72 -1.06 8.62 10.81
C PRO A 72 -2.44 8.85 10.18
N ALA A 73 -2.96 7.84 9.50
CA ALA A 73 -4.29 7.85 8.91
C ALA A 73 -5.36 8.07 10.00
N PRO A 74 -6.38 8.93 9.79
CA PRO A 74 -7.46 9.15 10.75
C PRO A 74 -8.50 8.00 10.69
N ILE A 75 -8.07 6.82 11.07
CA ILE A 75 -8.86 5.59 11.22
C ILE A 75 -8.92 5.19 12.69
N THR A 76 -9.87 4.34 13.06
CA THR A 76 -9.97 3.81 14.42
C THR A 76 -8.82 2.84 14.71
N GLU A 77 -8.54 2.62 16.00
CA GLU A 77 -7.53 1.64 16.41
C GLU A 77 -7.88 0.22 15.95
N GLU A 78 -9.17 -0.12 15.93
CA GLU A 78 -9.67 -1.40 15.44
C GLU A 78 -9.42 -1.59 13.94
N GLU A 79 -9.72 -0.57 13.14
CA GLU A 79 -9.44 -0.55 11.69
C GLU A 79 -7.94 -0.65 11.41
N TRP A 80 -7.11 0.10 12.16
CA TRP A 80 -5.67 0.02 12.04
C TRP A 80 -5.13 -1.37 12.34
N HIS A 81 -5.57 -1.98 13.43
CA HIS A 81 -5.18 -3.35 13.77
C HIS A 81 -5.66 -4.35 12.72
N GLN A 82 -6.91 -4.25 12.26
CA GLN A 82 -7.44 -5.12 11.20
C GLN A 82 -6.57 -5.07 9.94
N ILE A 83 -6.26 -3.86 9.45
CA ILE A 83 -5.46 -3.65 8.24
C ILE A 83 -4.01 -4.12 8.48
N GLY A 84 -3.43 -3.82 9.63
CA GLY A 84 -2.08 -4.21 10.00
C GLY A 84 -1.89 -5.72 10.07
N GLU A 85 -2.81 -6.44 10.71
CA GLU A 85 -2.79 -7.90 10.76
C GLU A 85 -2.97 -8.54 9.38
N MET A 86 -3.83 -7.94 8.52
CA MET A 86 -3.96 -8.39 7.14
C MET A 86 -2.66 -8.18 6.35
N ALA A 87 -2.01 -7.03 6.46
CA ALA A 87 -0.74 -6.74 5.82
C ALA A 87 0.37 -7.70 6.30
N LEU A 88 0.44 -7.96 7.59
CA LEU A 88 1.41 -8.89 8.18
C LEU A 88 1.16 -10.34 7.72
N LYS A 89 -0.10 -10.75 7.65
CA LYS A 89 -0.49 -12.06 7.11
C LYS A 89 -0.12 -12.22 5.64
N LEU A 90 -0.35 -11.19 4.83
CA LEU A 90 0.05 -11.18 3.41
C LEU A 90 1.56 -11.24 3.26
N HIS A 91 2.31 -10.41 4.01
CA HIS A 91 3.76 -10.40 4.03
C HIS A 91 4.34 -11.79 4.30
N ARG A 92 3.88 -12.43 5.37
CA ARG A 92 4.31 -13.78 5.76
C ARG A 92 3.83 -14.85 4.77
N GLY A 93 2.59 -14.77 4.33
CA GLY A 93 1.98 -15.75 3.42
C GLY A 93 2.62 -15.79 2.04
N LEU A 94 3.18 -14.67 1.58
CA LEU A 94 3.95 -14.58 0.34
C LEU A 94 5.45 -14.87 0.54
N GLY A 95 5.88 -15.22 1.75
CA GLY A 95 7.29 -15.47 2.05
C GLY A 95 8.16 -14.21 1.95
N LEU A 96 7.57 -13.03 2.11
CA LEU A 96 8.33 -11.78 2.10
C LEU A 96 9.14 -11.65 3.38
N SER A 97 10.21 -10.88 3.31
CA SER A 97 11.09 -10.59 4.43
C SER A 97 11.47 -9.12 4.44
N VAL A 98 11.96 -8.64 5.58
CA VAL A 98 12.50 -7.30 5.77
C VAL A 98 11.40 -6.24 5.82
N TYR A 99 10.81 -5.86 4.69
CA TYR A 99 9.74 -4.88 4.65
C TYR A 99 8.88 -5.04 3.39
N SER A 100 7.67 -4.55 3.47
CA SER A 100 6.74 -4.42 2.33
C SER A 100 5.72 -3.33 2.65
N ARG A 101 4.95 -2.89 1.65
CA ARG A 101 3.81 -2.00 1.85
C ARG A 101 2.59 -2.63 1.17
N SER A 102 1.49 -2.70 1.89
CA SER A 102 0.21 -3.15 1.36
C SER A 102 -0.74 -1.97 1.21
N ASP A 103 -1.47 -1.95 0.11
CA ASP A 103 -2.41 -0.90 -0.26
C ASP A 103 -3.84 -1.47 -0.15
N PHE A 104 -4.71 -0.76 0.57
CA PHE A 104 -6.07 -1.18 0.87
C PHE A 104 -7.09 -0.11 0.50
N LEU A 105 -8.33 -0.55 0.22
CA LEU A 105 -9.51 0.29 0.33
C LEU A 105 -10.27 -0.08 1.60
N LEU A 106 -10.56 0.91 2.43
CA LEU A 106 -11.41 0.78 3.60
C LEU A 106 -12.80 1.31 3.22
N ASP A 107 -13.80 0.42 3.11
CA ASP A 107 -15.13 0.80 2.69
C ASP A 107 -15.94 1.49 3.82
N GLU A 108 -17.15 1.95 3.49
CA GLU A 108 -18.02 2.67 4.43
C GLU A 108 -18.50 1.78 5.60
N GLU A 109 -18.37 0.45 5.47
CA GLU A 109 -18.72 -0.53 6.51
C GLU A 109 -17.50 -0.87 7.40
N GLY A 110 -16.34 -0.23 7.18
CA GLY A 110 -15.10 -0.49 7.88
C GLY A 110 -14.38 -1.77 7.45
N LYS A 111 -14.76 -2.34 6.32
CA LYS A 111 -14.12 -3.53 5.77
C LYS A 111 -12.93 -3.15 4.90
N ALA A 112 -11.78 -3.75 5.19
CA ALA A 112 -10.58 -3.57 4.40
C ALA A 112 -10.53 -4.54 3.21
N TRP A 113 -10.18 -4.01 2.04
CA TRP A 113 -9.98 -4.73 0.78
C TRP A 113 -8.56 -4.51 0.32
N CYS A 114 -7.74 -5.56 0.31
CA CYS A 114 -6.38 -5.46 -0.19
C CYS A 114 -6.39 -5.34 -1.70
N LEU A 115 -5.67 -4.35 -2.22
CA LEU A 115 -5.48 -4.11 -3.65
C LEU A 115 -4.19 -4.75 -4.15
N GLU A 116 -3.08 -4.43 -3.48
CA GLU A 116 -1.75 -4.91 -3.87
C GLU A 116 -0.79 -4.94 -2.68
N ILE A 117 0.32 -5.62 -2.86
CA ILE A 117 1.46 -5.57 -1.95
C ILE A 117 2.73 -5.21 -2.74
N ASN A 118 3.41 -4.17 -2.29
CA ASN A 118 4.67 -3.71 -2.83
C ASN A 118 5.83 -4.33 -2.05
N THR A 119 6.63 -5.14 -2.72
CA THR A 119 7.77 -5.86 -2.11
C THR A 119 9.05 -5.02 -2.05
N LEU A 120 9.08 -3.90 -2.76
CA LEU A 120 10.15 -2.91 -2.74
C LEU A 120 9.56 -1.50 -2.82
N PRO A 121 8.84 -1.05 -1.78
CA PRO A 121 8.23 0.28 -1.78
C PRO A 121 9.29 1.38 -1.81
N GLY A 122 8.88 2.57 -2.29
CA GLY A 122 9.75 3.73 -2.36
C GLY A 122 10.36 4.10 -1.01
N MET A 123 11.64 4.49 -1.03
CA MET A 123 12.44 4.79 0.15
C MET A 123 13.11 6.18 0.05
N THR A 124 12.48 7.15 -0.64
CA THR A 124 12.92 8.55 -0.53
C THR A 124 12.45 9.13 0.82
N PRO A 125 13.07 10.17 1.35
CA PRO A 125 12.63 10.78 2.61
C PRO A 125 11.15 11.21 2.65
N THR A 126 10.54 11.41 1.49
CA THR A 126 9.12 11.77 1.35
C THR A 126 8.24 10.60 0.96
N SER A 127 8.77 9.38 0.87
CA SER A 127 7.98 8.17 0.59
C SER A 127 7.18 7.75 1.83
N LEU A 128 6.13 6.94 1.63
CA LEU A 128 5.18 6.59 2.68
C LEU A 128 5.82 5.79 3.82
N VAL A 129 6.64 4.78 3.52
CA VAL A 129 7.31 3.97 4.55
C VAL A 129 8.17 4.81 5.51
N PRO A 130 9.01 5.75 5.04
CA PRO A 130 9.69 6.69 5.93
C PRO A 130 8.75 7.60 6.74
N GLN A 131 7.61 8.01 6.17
CA GLN A 131 6.61 8.80 6.90
C GLN A 131 5.98 7.98 8.04
N GLU A 132 5.59 6.74 7.77
CA GLU A 132 5.06 5.79 8.76
C GLU A 132 6.08 5.51 9.87
N ALA A 133 7.34 5.26 9.51
CA ALA A 133 8.44 5.01 10.45
C ALA A 133 8.68 6.21 11.38
N ALA A 134 8.60 7.43 10.84
CA ALA A 134 8.75 8.65 11.63
C ALA A 134 7.69 8.79 12.73
N GLN A 135 6.47 8.27 12.52
CA GLN A 135 5.39 8.30 13.53
C GLN A 135 5.70 7.43 14.76
N VAL A 136 6.56 6.42 14.61
CA VAL A 136 7.04 5.59 15.73
C VAL A 136 8.44 5.99 16.21
N GLY A 137 8.90 7.18 15.83
CA GLY A 137 10.17 7.75 16.31
C GLY A 137 11.41 7.24 15.59
N LEU A 138 11.27 6.48 14.49
CA LEU A 138 12.41 6.08 13.67
C LEU A 138 12.78 7.21 12.70
N SER A 139 13.98 7.73 12.82
CA SER A 139 14.52 8.63 11.80
C SER A 139 14.73 7.87 10.48
N TYR A 140 14.90 8.60 9.38
CA TYR A 140 15.22 7.98 8.08
C TYR A 140 16.50 7.12 8.14
N ALA A 141 17.51 7.56 8.89
CA ALA A 141 18.75 6.81 9.08
C ALA A 141 18.50 5.51 9.87
N ASP A 142 17.75 5.60 10.98
CA ASP A 142 17.38 4.43 11.80
C ASP A 142 16.55 3.41 11.00
N LEU A 143 15.62 3.89 10.16
CA LEU A 143 14.86 3.02 9.27
C LEU A 143 15.77 2.29 8.28
N CYS A 144 16.72 2.99 7.65
CA CYS A 144 17.68 2.37 6.75
C CYS A 144 18.55 1.32 7.48
N GLU A 145 19.03 1.65 8.68
CA GLU A 145 19.80 0.71 9.51
C GLU A 145 18.95 -0.52 9.87
N ARG A 146 17.70 -0.32 10.28
CA ARG A 146 16.77 -1.41 10.60
C ARG A 146 16.51 -2.33 9.42
N ILE A 147 16.33 -1.79 8.21
CA ILE A 147 16.18 -2.57 6.97
C ILE A 147 17.42 -3.44 6.71
N VAL A 148 18.62 -2.88 6.92
CA VAL A 148 19.87 -3.65 6.80
C VAL A 148 19.92 -4.77 7.84
N GLU A 149 19.58 -4.50 9.10
CA GLU A 149 19.55 -5.50 10.17
C GLU A 149 18.57 -6.64 9.87
N GLU A 150 17.34 -6.32 9.47
CA GLU A 150 16.35 -7.33 9.09
C GLU A 150 16.81 -8.14 7.86
N SER A 151 17.49 -7.49 6.89
CA SER A 151 18.08 -8.18 5.72
C SER A 151 19.17 -9.17 6.11
N LEU A 152 20.02 -8.83 7.07
CA LEU A 152 21.06 -9.72 7.59
C LEU A 152 20.44 -10.90 8.33
N LYS A 153 19.45 -10.65 9.19
CA LYS A 153 18.68 -11.70 9.88
C LYS A 153 18.06 -12.69 8.89
N ALA A 154 17.37 -12.17 7.88
CA ALA A 154 16.70 -12.99 6.85
C ALA A 154 17.68 -13.88 6.08
N ARG A 155 18.95 -13.46 5.97
CA ARG A 155 20.03 -14.23 5.31
C ARG A 155 20.84 -15.10 6.29
N GLY A 156 20.48 -15.15 7.55
CA GLY A 156 21.21 -15.91 8.58
C GLY A 156 22.63 -15.35 8.92
N VAL A 157 22.87 -14.08 8.59
CA VAL A 157 24.14 -13.40 8.90
C VAL A 157 24.04 -12.78 10.29
N GLN A 158 24.89 -13.25 11.23
CA GLN A 158 25.00 -12.62 12.54
C GLN A 158 26.00 -11.45 12.45
N ARG A 159 25.67 -10.32 13.08
CA ARG A 159 26.67 -9.26 13.34
C ARG A 159 27.76 -9.85 14.27
N THR A 160 29.00 -9.90 13.78
CA THR A 160 30.18 -10.16 14.58
C THR A 160 30.59 -8.89 15.32
#